data_d720ac980d087f8e90e8109478ab61ec
#
_entry.id   d720ac980d087f8e90e8109478ab61ec
#
_cell.length_a   1.000
_cell.length_b   1.000
_cell.length_c   1.000
_cell.angle_alpha   90.00
_cell.angle_beta   90.00
_cell.angle_gamma   90.00
#
_symmetry.space_group_name_H-M   'P 1'
#
loop_
_entity.id
_entity.type
_entity.pdbx_description
1 polymer ?
#
loop_
_entity_poly.entity_id
_entity_poly.type
_entity_poly.pdbx_seq_one_letter_code
_entity_poly.pdbx_strand_id
1 'polypeptide(L)'
;MSNDFEAQMQQWLAQVGGLVNLTIEEREEVNQAGADVLREKIAQAAPRNENRKLGKMKHLADSVTSGRLQGTKSDGNIAVGFKTDDVNHARIARFNNDGTAKMPNPKGLHFYDNALKEAEKDVNEAKRAKLAEIQERKAKI
;
A
#
# COMPACT_ATOMS: atom_id res chain seq x y z
N MET A 1 42.46 -22.84 13.87
CA MET A 1 41.80 -21.61 14.39
C MET A 1 41.27 -20.74 13.29
N SER A 2 42.04 -20.50 12.19
CA SER A 2 41.55 -19.68 11.09
C SER A 2 40.29 -20.25 10.43
N ASN A 3 40.16 -21.58 10.34
CA ASN A 3 39.01 -22.25 9.75
C ASN A 3 37.74 -22.04 10.55
N ASP A 4 37.83 -22.01 11.88
CA ASP A 4 36.68 -21.78 12.75
C ASP A 4 36.19 -20.34 12.61
N PHE A 5 37.11 -19.39 12.51
CA PHE A 5 36.78 -17.99 12.30
C PHE A 5 36.10 -17.77 10.95
N GLU A 6 36.65 -18.36 9.89
CA GLU A 6 36.04 -18.28 8.55
C GLU A 6 34.65 -18.90 8.52
N ALA A 7 34.47 -20.06 9.14
CA ALA A 7 33.16 -20.70 9.22
C ALA A 7 32.14 -19.84 9.95
N GLN A 8 32.54 -19.23 11.08
CA GLN A 8 31.68 -18.33 11.84
C GLN A 8 31.33 -17.08 11.04
N MET A 9 32.31 -16.53 10.33
CA MET A 9 32.11 -15.34 9.48
C MET A 9 31.13 -15.63 8.34
N GLN A 10 31.28 -16.76 7.67
CA GLN A 10 30.40 -17.17 6.59
C GLN A 10 28.97 -17.41 7.10
N GLN A 11 28.84 -18.04 8.26
CA GLN A 11 27.56 -18.28 8.89
C GLN A 11 26.88 -16.95 9.25
N TRP A 12 27.62 -16.02 9.80
CA TRP A 12 27.11 -14.68 10.11
C TRP A 12 26.69 -13.92 8.87
N LEU A 13 27.49 -13.96 7.81
CA LEU A 13 27.15 -13.33 6.53
C LEU A 13 25.89 -13.95 5.90
N ALA A 14 25.72 -15.26 6.01
CA ALA A 14 24.50 -15.93 5.54
C ALA A 14 23.27 -15.47 6.32
N GLN A 15 23.39 -15.35 7.65
CA GLN A 15 22.31 -14.85 8.48
C GLN A 15 21.96 -13.40 8.15
N VAL A 16 22.95 -12.53 8.03
CA VAL A 16 22.75 -11.13 7.66
C VAL A 16 22.12 -11.03 6.26
N GLY A 17 22.62 -11.83 5.31
CA GLY A 17 22.04 -11.90 3.96
C GLY A 17 20.57 -12.31 3.99
N GLY A 18 20.21 -13.30 4.81
CA GLY A 18 18.84 -13.73 4.98
C GLY A 18 17.94 -12.67 5.62
N LEU A 19 18.50 -11.82 6.49
CA LEU A 19 17.78 -10.71 7.10
C LEU A 19 17.57 -9.55 6.11
N VAL A 20 18.51 -9.34 5.20
CA VAL A 20 18.47 -8.24 4.22
C VAL A 20 17.73 -8.65 2.95
N ASN A 21 17.93 -9.86 2.46
CA ASN A 21 17.32 -10.36 1.23
C ASN A 21 15.94 -10.92 1.53
N LEU A 22 14.93 -10.18 1.07
CA LEU A 22 13.54 -10.56 1.25
C LEU A 22 13.05 -11.43 0.10
N THR A 23 12.25 -12.45 0.41
CA THR A 23 11.52 -13.20 -0.60
C THR A 23 10.41 -12.33 -1.19
N ILE A 24 9.82 -12.78 -2.31
CA ILE A 24 8.69 -12.07 -2.92
C ILE A 24 7.52 -11.98 -1.93
N GLU A 25 7.23 -13.06 -1.21
CA GLU A 25 6.17 -13.12 -0.21
C GLU A 25 6.42 -12.15 0.95
N GLU A 26 7.67 -12.05 1.40
CA GLU A 26 8.06 -11.12 2.45
C GLU A 26 7.94 -9.66 1.99
N ARG A 27 8.32 -9.38 0.75
CA ARG A 27 8.13 -8.04 0.16
C ARG A 27 6.66 -7.67 0.07
N GLU A 28 5.81 -8.63 -0.31
CA GLU A 28 4.36 -8.42 -0.31
C GLU A 28 3.83 -8.11 1.08
N GLU A 29 4.30 -8.80 2.11
CA GLU A 29 3.90 -8.52 3.49
C GLU A 29 4.23 -7.09 3.90
N VAL A 30 5.44 -6.63 3.61
CA VAL A 30 5.88 -5.25 3.92
C VAL A 30 5.06 -4.24 3.13
N ASN A 31 4.90 -4.45 1.84
CA ASN A 31 4.16 -3.55 0.98
C ASN A 31 2.67 -3.54 1.32
N GLN A 32 2.09 -4.70 1.68
CA GLN A 32 0.70 -4.78 2.11
C GLN A 32 0.46 -4.00 3.40
N ALA A 33 1.39 -4.06 4.36
CA ALA A 33 1.29 -3.28 5.59
C ALA A 33 1.23 -1.77 5.29
N GLY A 34 2.07 -1.29 4.39
CA GLY A 34 2.04 0.10 3.94
C GLY A 34 0.79 0.42 3.14
N ALA A 35 0.37 -0.50 2.27
CA ALA A 35 -0.82 -0.33 1.44
C ALA A 35 -2.11 -0.25 2.28
N ASP A 36 -2.21 -1.01 3.37
CA ASP A 36 -3.36 -0.97 4.25
C ASP A 36 -3.52 0.40 4.91
N VAL A 37 -2.41 1.01 5.35
CA VAL A 37 -2.40 2.37 5.91
C VAL A 37 -2.81 3.38 4.84
N LEU A 38 -2.23 3.28 3.65
CA LEU A 38 -2.55 4.19 2.54
C LEU A 38 -4.00 4.07 2.12
N ARG A 39 -4.52 2.85 2.01
CA ARG A 39 -5.93 2.58 1.68
C ARG A 39 -6.86 3.27 2.67
N GLU A 40 -6.59 3.15 3.96
CA GLU A 40 -7.38 3.79 5.00
C GLU A 40 -7.33 5.32 4.89
N LYS A 41 -6.16 5.89 4.67
CA LYS A 41 -5.99 7.34 4.51
C LYS A 41 -6.74 7.88 3.28
N ILE A 42 -6.68 7.16 2.17
CA ILE A 42 -7.42 7.54 0.95
C ILE A 42 -8.92 7.44 1.20
N ALA A 43 -9.39 6.37 1.86
CA ALA A 43 -10.80 6.18 2.17
C ALA A 43 -11.34 7.31 3.07
N GLN A 44 -10.55 7.73 4.06
CA GLN A 44 -10.93 8.84 4.95
C GLN A 44 -10.96 10.17 4.22
N ALA A 45 -10.08 10.38 3.26
CA ALA A 45 -9.98 11.61 2.49
C ALA A 45 -10.99 11.71 1.35
N ALA A 46 -11.50 10.57 0.85
CA ALA A 46 -12.41 10.52 -0.30
C ALA A 46 -13.73 11.23 0.02
N PRO A 47 -14.25 12.03 -0.93
CA PRO A 47 -15.54 12.70 -0.74
C PRO A 47 -16.66 11.69 -0.52
N ARG A 48 -17.55 11.97 0.44
CA ARG A 48 -18.69 11.13 0.78
C ARG A 48 -19.95 11.97 0.95
N ASN A 49 -20.98 11.62 0.22
CA ASN A 49 -22.28 12.25 0.36
C ASN A 49 -23.24 11.28 1.06
N GLU A 50 -23.41 11.45 2.37
CA GLU A 50 -24.26 10.60 3.21
C GLU A 50 -25.74 10.64 2.82
N ASN A 51 -26.18 11.72 2.15
CA ASN A 51 -27.58 11.88 1.74
C ASN A 51 -27.87 11.21 0.40
N ARG A 52 -26.86 10.69 -0.28
CA ARG A 52 -27.04 10.06 -1.58
C ARG A 52 -27.63 8.66 -1.43
N LYS A 53 -28.70 8.39 -2.19
CA LYS A 53 -29.24 7.02 -2.29
C LYS A 53 -28.35 6.23 -3.23
N LEU A 54 -27.74 5.16 -2.69
CA LEU A 54 -26.75 4.37 -3.43
C LEU A 54 -27.34 3.17 -4.14
N GLY A 55 -28.48 2.61 -3.68
CA GLY A 55 -28.95 1.33 -4.19
C GLY A 55 -27.87 0.26 -3.98
N LYS A 56 -27.44 -0.38 -5.08
CA LYS A 56 -26.38 -1.40 -5.05
C LYS A 56 -24.98 -0.82 -5.17
N MET A 57 -24.86 0.48 -5.43
CA MET A 57 -23.55 1.14 -5.57
C MET A 57 -22.98 1.53 -4.20
N LYS A 58 -21.66 1.45 -4.09
CA LYS A 58 -20.94 1.87 -2.87
C LYS A 58 -20.51 3.33 -2.99
N HIS A 59 -20.29 3.97 -1.85
CA HIS A 59 -19.60 5.25 -1.82
C HIS A 59 -18.18 5.11 -2.36
N LEU A 60 -17.62 6.19 -2.90
CA LEU A 60 -16.24 6.22 -3.38
C LEU A 60 -15.27 5.78 -2.27
N ALA A 61 -15.48 6.27 -1.04
CA ALA A 61 -14.65 5.93 0.11
C ALA A 61 -14.64 4.42 0.43
N ASP A 62 -15.74 3.72 0.16
CA ASP A 62 -15.88 2.30 0.43
C ASP A 62 -15.32 1.42 -0.71
N SER A 63 -14.89 2.04 -1.80
CA SER A 63 -14.38 1.35 -2.99
C SER A 63 -12.87 1.29 -3.06
N VAL A 64 -12.17 1.80 -2.07
CA VAL A 64 -10.70 1.74 -2.01
C VAL A 64 -10.27 0.31 -1.72
N THR A 65 -9.33 -0.19 -2.49
CA THR A 65 -8.83 -1.56 -2.36
C THR A 65 -7.32 -1.61 -2.52
N SER A 66 -6.72 -2.66 -2.03
CA SER A 66 -5.29 -2.91 -2.20
C SER A 66 -5.05 -4.38 -2.56
N GLY A 67 -3.98 -4.64 -3.29
CA GLY A 67 -3.60 -5.99 -3.70
C GLY A 67 -2.67 -5.97 -4.89
N ARG A 68 -2.42 -7.15 -5.44
CA ARG A 68 -1.65 -7.28 -6.67
C ARG A 68 -2.43 -6.70 -7.84
N LEU A 69 -1.72 -6.03 -8.74
CA LEU A 69 -2.31 -5.59 -10.00
C LEU A 69 -2.60 -6.82 -10.87
N GLN A 70 -3.83 -6.92 -11.39
CA GLN A 70 -4.22 -8.00 -12.28
C GLN A 70 -3.34 -7.99 -13.54
N GLY A 71 -2.93 -9.18 -13.99
CA GLY A 71 -2.14 -9.35 -15.20
C GLY A 71 -0.64 -9.05 -15.05
N THR A 72 -0.19 -8.69 -13.85
CA THR A 72 1.24 -8.47 -13.59
C THR A 72 1.86 -9.69 -12.91
N LYS A 73 3.18 -9.82 -13.05
CA LYS A 73 3.93 -10.86 -12.35
C LYS A 73 3.94 -10.60 -10.85
N SER A 74 4.01 -11.68 -10.07
CA SER A 74 4.20 -11.60 -8.63
C SER A 74 5.63 -11.16 -8.34
N ASP A 75 5.82 -9.89 -8.03
CA ASP A 75 7.14 -9.28 -7.80
C ASP A 75 7.26 -8.65 -6.40
N GLY A 76 6.24 -8.79 -5.58
CA GLY A 76 6.18 -8.19 -4.25
C GLY A 76 5.52 -6.82 -4.22
N ASN A 77 5.19 -6.24 -5.36
CA ASN A 77 4.54 -4.94 -5.42
C ASN A 77 3.04 -5.05 -5.10
N ILE A 78 2.53 -4.05 -4.39
CA ILE A 78 1.11 -3.95 -4.05
C ILE A 78 0.60 -2.59 -4.53
N ALA A 79 -0.55 -2.61 -5.18
CA ALA A 79 -1.22 -1.40 -5.66
C ALA A 79 -2.38 -1.03 -4.74
N VAL A 80 -2.64 0.26 -4.60
CA VAL A 80 -3.82 0.80 -3.91
C VAL A 80 -4.62 1.60 -4.92
N GLY A 81 -5.91 1.37 -4.97
CA GLY A 81 -6.76 2.07 -5.92
C GLY A 81 -8.24 1.88 -5.63
N PHE A 82 -9.06 2.18 -6.61
CA PHE A 82 -10.52 2.12 -6.50
C PHE A 82 -11.06 0.97 -7.35
N LYS A 83 -12.07 0.28 -6.82
CA LYS A 83 -12.75 -0.81 -7.54
C LYS A 83 -13.57 -0.27 -8.70
N THR A 84 -13.74 -1.09 -9.72
CA THR A 84 -14.52 -0.76 -10.92
C THR A 84 -15.67 -1.73 -11.17
N ASP A 85 -15.98 -2.59 -10.19
CA ASP A 85 -16.92 -3.71 -10.36
C ASP A 85 -18.41 -3.28 -10.41
N ASP A 86 -18.81 -2.26 -9.66
CA ASP A 86 -20.18 -1.74 -9.66
C ASP A 86 -20.34 -0.48 -10.55
N VAL A 87 -19.48 0.50 -10.32
CA VAL A 87 -19.29 1.66 -11.20
C VAL A 87 -17.78 1.93 -11.28
N ASN A 88 -17.36 2.71 -12.25
CA ASN A 88 -15.92 3.01 -12.39
C ASN A 88 -15.51 4.07 -11.36
N HIS A 89 -15.29 3.61 -10.11
CA HIS A 89 -14.88 4.48 -9.00
C HIS A 89 -13.51 5.12 -9.24
N ALA A 90 -12.62 4.45 -9.96
CA ALA A 90 -11.33 5.02 -10.31
C ALA A 90 -11.50 6.30 -11.15
N ARG A 91 -12.42 6.28 -12.11
CA ARG A 91 -12.75 7.44 -12.93
C ARG A 91 -13.41 8.56 -12.11
N ILE A 92 -14.33 8.19 -11.22
CA ILE A 92 -15.00 9.13 -10.32
C ILE A 92 -13.97 9.79 -9.39
N ALA A 93 -13.06 9.00 -8.83
CA ALA A 93 -11.97 9.49 -7.98
C ALA A 93 -11.10 10.50 -8.71
N ARG A 94 -10.75 10.20 -9.96
CA ARG A 94 -9.95 11.08 -10.80
C ARG A 94 -10.64 12.41 -11.04
N PHE A 95 -11.94 12.40 -11.33
CA PHE A 95 -12.71 13.63 -11.54
C PHE A 95 -12.74 14.48 -10.26
N ASN A 96 -12.95 13.86 -9.10
CA ASN A 96 -12.95 14.58 -7.81
C ASN A 96 -11.58 15.13 -7.46
N ASN A 97 -10.52 14.38 -7.74
CA ASN A 97 -9.16 14.81 -7.43
C ASN A 97 -8.67 15.92 -8.35
N ASP A 98 -8.82 15.73 -9.66
CA ASP A 98 -8.26 16.61 -10.68
C ASP A 98 -9.23 17.72 -11.11
N GLY A 99 -10.53 17.50 -10.91
CA GLY A 99 -11.57 18.40 -11.40
C GLY A 99 -11.95 18.11 -12.85
N THR A 100 -13.02 18.73 -13.30
CA THR A 100 -13.47 18.70 -14.71
C THR A 100 -13.97 20.07 -15.10
N ALA A 101 -14.08 20.31 -16.40
CA ALA A 101 -14.58 21.59 -16.94
C ALA A 101 -16.04 21.88 -16.53
N LYS A 102 -16.80 20.84 -16.18
CA LYS A 102 -18.22 20.94 -15.80
C LYS A 102 -18.45 21.07 -14.31
N MET A 103 -17.43 20.91 -13.46
CA MET A 103 -17.57 21.04 -12.01
C MET A 103 -17.62 22.52 -11.62
N PRO A 104 -18.38 22.87 -10.55
CA PRO A 104 -18.36 24.23 -10.03
C PRO A 104 -16.96 24.72 -9.64
N ASN A 105 -16.11 23.81 -9.20
CA ASN A 105 -14.70 24.08 -8.93
C ASN A 105 -13.84 23.19 -9.82
N PRO A 106 -13.45 23.67 -11.02
CA PRO A 106 -12.71 22.86 -11.97
C PRO A 106 -11.30 22.45 -11.51
N LYS A 107 -10.77 23.05 -10.46
CA LYS A 107 -9.46 22.69 -9.90
C LYS A 107 -9.46 21.37 -9.16
N GLY A 108 -10.67 20.83 -8.84
CA GLY A 108 -10.80 19.58 -8.10
C GLY A 108 -10.48 19.73 -6.62
N LEU A 109 -10.62 18.62 -5.89
CA LEU A 109 -10.42 18.58 -4.45
C LEU A 109 -9.01 18.14 -4.05
N HIS A 110 -8.29 17.50 -4.97
CA HIS A 110 -6.95 16.94 -4.73
C HIS A 110 -6.86 16.02 -3.50
N PHE A 111 -7.98 15.35 -3.15
CA PHE A 111 -8.05 14.52 -1.96
C PHE A 111 -7.05 13.36 -2.00
N TYR A 112 -6.88 12.77 -3.17
CA TYR A 112 -5.95 11.66 -3.39
C TYR A 112 -4.50 12.12 -3.22
N ASP A 113 -4.15 13.23 -3.87
CA ASP A 113 -2.80 13.79 -3.80
C ASP A 113 -2.43 14.18 -2.37
N ASN A 114 -3.38 14.80 -1.66
CA ASN A 114 -3.18 15.20 -0.26
C ASN A 114 -3.06 13.97 0.65
N ALA A 115 -3.88 12.95 0.42
CA ALA A 115 -3.83 11.71 1.19
C ALA A 115 -2.47 11.01 1.04
N LEU A 116 -1.91 10.99 -0.18
CA LEU A 116 -0.58 10.41 -0.43
C LEU A 116 0.49 11.14 0.38
N LYS A 117 0.47 12.45 0.41
CA LYS A 117 1.44 13.27 1.17
C LYS A 117 1.31 13.05 2.67
N GLU A 118 0.09 13.07 3.18
CA GLU A 118 -0.18 12.91 4.61
C GLU A 118 0.14 11.49 5.10
N ALA A 119 -0.05 10.50 4.25
CA ALA A 119 0.17 9.10 4.58
C ALA A 119 1.63 8.66 4.55
N GLU A 120 2.51 9.41 3.90
CA GLU A 120 3.89 8.98 3.64
C GLU A 120 4.61 8.52 4.90
N LYS A 121 4.55 9.30 5.96
CA LYS A 121 5.19 8.95 7.24
C LYS A 121 4.61 7.69 7.85
N ASP A 122 3.30 7.59 7.92
CA ASP A 122 2.60 6.46 8.53
C ASP A 122 2.78 5.18 7.71
N VAL A 123 2.79 5.29 6.38
CA VAL A 123 3.08 4.18 5.47
C VAL A 123 4.49 3.66 5.72
N ASN A 124 5.48 4.55 5.80
CA ASN A 124 6.86 4.16 6.04
C ASN A 124 7.05 3.52 7.42
N GLU A 125 6.38 4.04 8.44
CA GLU A 125 6.41 3.45 9.79
C GLU A 125 5.80 2.05 9.80
N ALA A 126 4.68 1.83 9.12
CA ALA A 126 4.04 0.53 8.99
C ALA A 126 4.94 -0.48 8.28
N LYS A 127 5.60 -0.05 7.21
CA LYS A 127 6.56 -0.89 6.48
C LYS A 127 7.76 -1.26 7.34
N ARG A 128 8.31 -0.31 8.08
CA ARG A 128 9.44 -0.56 8.99
C ARG A 128 9.07 -1.53 10.09
N ALA A 129 7.90 -1.36 10.69
CA ALA A 129 7.42 -2.26 11.74
C ALA A 129 7.26 -3.69 11.21
N LYS A 130 6.70 -3.85 10.03
CA LYS A 130 6.52 -5.16 9.39
C LYS A 130 7.86 -5.78 9.02
N LEU A 131 8.77 -4.99 8.48
CA LEU A 131 10.13 -5.45 8.15
C LEU A 131 10.87 -5.93 9.40
N ALA A 132 10.78 -5.18 10.49
CA ALA A 132 11.39 -5.58 11.77
C ALA A 132 10.82 -6.90 12.28
N GLU A 133 9.50 -7.08 12.18
CA GLU A 133 8.82 -8.33 12.54
C GLU A 133 9.32 -9.51 11.71
N ILE A 134 9.47 -9.33 10.40
CA ILE A 134 9.99 -10.37 9.50
C ILE A 134 11.44 -10.71 9.84
N GLN A 135 12.27 -9.71 10.07
CA GLN A 135 13.68 -9.90 10.41
C GLN A 135 13.83 -10.62 11.75
N GLU A 136 13.02 -10.27 12.74
CA GLU A 136 13.00 -10.95 14.02
C GLU A 136 12.58 -12.42 13.87
N ARG A 137 11.57 -12.69 13.06
CA ARG A 137 11.12 -14.05 12.74
C ARG A 137 12.23 -14.88 12.09
N LYS A 138 12.98 -14.30 11.17
CA LYS A 138 14.11 -14.96 10.50
C LYS A 138 15.28 -15.19 11.43
N ALA A 139 15.54 -14.28 12.34
CA ALA A 139 16.65 -14.38 13.28
C ALA A 139 16.46 -15.50 14.32
N LYS A 140 15.24 -15.94 14.54
CA LYS A 140 14.91 -17.01 15.50
C LYS A 140 15.11 -18.43 14.97
N ILE A 141 15.46 -18.58 13.72
CA ILE A 141 15.65 -19.90 13.08
C ILE A 141 17.04 -20.49 13.39
#